data_8bb182885820a288a556857f58eb9a04
#
_entry.id   8bb182885820a288a556857f58eb9a04
#
_cell.length_a   1.000
_cell.length_b   1.000
_cell.length_c   1.000
_cell.angle_alpha   90.00
_cell.angle_beta   90.00
_cell.angle_gamma   90.00
#
_symmetry.space_group_name_H-M   'P 1'
#
loop_
_entity.id
_entity.type
_entity.pdbx_description
1 polymer ?
#
loop_
_entity_poly.entity_id
_entity_poly.type
_entity_poly.pdbx_seq_one_letter_code
_entity_poly.pdbx_strand_id
1 'polypeptide(L)'
;MKRLWSIFTDDMDCCMYTGRYGVERHHVFSHTSQERKLCEKYGFIAPLTPSLHPNGVHAGKDAAKVDKELRQRCKEYYIAHYGSEEKFRQEFYYSS
;
A
#
# COMPACT_ATOMS: atom_id res chain seq x y z
N MET A 1 -18.18 -0.51 -11.10
CA MET A 1 -16.77 -0.89 -10.90
C MET A 1 -16.09 0.10 -9.96
N LYS A 2 -15.55 -0.38 -8.86
CA LYS A 2 -14.84 0.48 -7.92
C LYS A 2 -13.51 0.91 -8.50
N ARG A 3 -13.25 2.21 -8.50
CA ARG A 3 -11.92 2.71 -8.83
C ARG A 3 -11.02 2.57 -7.62
N LEU A 4 -9.80 2.13 -7.84
CA LEU A 4 -8.81 2.11 -6.77
C LEU A 4 -8.45 3.56 -6.40
N TRP A 5 -8.19 3.78 -5.13
CA TRP A 5 -7.77 5.09 -4.63
C TRP A 5 -6.65 4.88 -3.60
N SER A 6 -5.98 5.96 -3.25
CA SER A 6 -4.81 5.89 -2.38
C SER A 6 -4.80 7.01 -1.36
N ILE A 7 -4.39 6.68 -0.14
CA ILE A 7 -4.13 7.68 0.89
C ILE A 7 -2.84 8.46 0.61
N PHE A 8 -2.00 7.97 -0.30
CA PHE A 8 -0.68 8.55 -0.56
C PHE A 8 -0.68 9.58 -1.67
N THR A 9 -1.59 9.47 -2.62
CA THR A 9 -1.60 10.32 -3.81
C THR A 9 -2.99 10.36 -4.44
N ASP A 10 -3.29 11.47 -5.10
CA ASP A 10 -4.53 11.59 -5.89
C ASP A 10 -4.33 11.08 -7.31
N ASP A 11 -3.09 10.93 -7.75
CA ASP A 11 -2.77 10.48 -9.10
C ASP A 11 -2.29 9.03 -9.07
N MET A 12 -3.20 8.12 -9.41
CA MET A 12 -2.93 6.69 -9.43
C MET A 12 -2.23 6.21 -10.69
N ASP A 13 -1.96 7.10 -11.63
CA ASP A 13 -1.35 6.75 -12.91
C ASP A 13 0.16 6.97 -12.94
N CYS A 14 0.70 7.64 -11.93
CA CYS A 14 2.14 7.82 -11.83
C CYS A 14 2.65 7.38 -10.46
N CYS A 15 3.93 7.04 -10.43
CA CYS A 15 4.60 6.57 -9.22
C CYS A 15 4.63 7.68 -8.16
N MET A 16 4.20 7.34 -6.95
CA MET A 16 4.18 8.30 -5.84
C MET A 16 5.57 8.77 -5.41
N TYR A 17 6.63 8.04 -5.78
CA TYR A 17 8.01 8.39 -5.45
C TYR A 17 8.76 9.05 -6.60
N THR A 18 8.55 8.58 -7.84
CA THR A 18 9.33 9.05 -8.99
C THR A 18 8.56 9.94 -9.95
N GLY A 19 7.23 9.91 -9.87
CA GLY A 19 6.38 10.66 -10.79
C GLY A 19 6.28 10.07 -12.19
N ARG A 20 6.86 8.90 -12.41
CA ARG A 20 6.83 8.26 -13.74
C ARG A 20 5.52 7.53 -13.96
N TYR A 21 5.08 7.51 -15.21
CA TYR A 21 3.94 6.71 -15.63
C TYR A 21 4.36 5.24 -15.83
N GLY A 22 3.39 4.36 -16.06
CA GLY A 22 3.67 2.94 -16.22
C GLY A 22 3.83 2.24 -14.88
N VAL A 23 2.94 2.56 -13.94
CA VAL A 23 3.02 2.04 -12.58
C VAL A 23 2.26 0.73 -12.42
N GLU A 24 2.64 -0.01 -11.39
CA GLU A 24 1.87 -1.11 -10.84
C GLU A 24 1.21 -0.62 -9.55
N ARG A 25 -0.05 -0.98 -9.38
CA ARG A 25 -0.79 -0.57 -8.17
C ARG A 25 -0.63 -1.64 -7.11
N HIS A 26 0.20 -1.31 -6.12
CA HIS A 26 0.57 -2.23 -5.06
C HIS A 26 -0.42 -2.15 -3.90
N HIS A 27 -1.04 -3.28 -3.58
CA HIS A 27 -1.81 -3.41 -2.33
C HIS A 27 -0.80 -3.58 -1.20
N VAL A 28 -0.77 -2.63 -0.29
CA VAL A 28 0.27 -2.60 0.77
C VAL A 28 0.22 -3.86 1.62
N PHE A 29 -0.98 -4.35 1.93
CA PHE A 29 -1.18 -5.60 2.64
C PHE A 29 -1.86 -6.58 1.69
N SER A 30 -1.17 -7.65 1.34
CA SER A 30 -1.69 -8.60 0.36
C SER A 30 -1.46 -10.05 0.78
N HIS A 31 -1.38 -10.30 2.08
CA HIS A 31 -1.14 -11.63 2.61
C HIS A 31 -2.31 -12.58 2.30
N THR A 32 -3.54 -12.05 2.34
CA THR A 32 -4.74 -12.80 2.01
C THR A 32 -5.62 -11.98 1.09
N SER A 33 -6.60 -12.64 0.44
CA SER A 33 -7.57 -11.91 -0.39
C SER A 33 -8.40 -10.94 0.44
N GLN A 34 -8.64 -11.26 1.71
CA GLN A 34 -9.35 -10.37 2.63
C GLN A 34 -8.56 -9.08 2.84
N GLU A 35 -7.26 -9.18 3.07
CA GLU A 35 -6.41 -8.00 3.23
C GLU A 35 -6.40 -7.13 1.99
N ARG A 36 -6.39 -7.74 0.80
CA ARG A 36 -6.42 -6.98 -0.44
C ARG A 36 -7.72 -6.18 -0.57
N LYS A 37 -8.84 -6.76 -0.19
CA LYS A 37 -10.13 -6.05 -0.17
C LYS A 37 -10.11 -4.90 0.83
N LEU A 38 -9.51 -5.11 1.99
CA LEU A 38 -9.39 -4.05 2.99
C LEU A 38 -8.49 -2.91 2.49
N CYS A 39 -7.42 -3.22 1.77
CA CYS A 39 -6.59 -2.19 1.16
C CYS A 39 -7.39 -1.34 0.19
N GLU A 40 -8.25 -1.96 -0.60
CA GLU A 40 -9.11 -1.20 -1.53
C GLU A 40 -10.10 -0.33 -0.78
N LYS A 41 -10.63 -0.82 0.34
CA LYS A 41 -11.56 -0.06 1.16
C LYS A 41 -10.91 1.17 1.82
N TYR A 42 -9.70 0.98 2.35
CA TYR A 42 -9.02 2.03 3.12
C TYR A 42 -8.08 2.89 2.29
N GLY A 43 -7.89 2.57 1.01
CA GLY A 43 -6.96 3.31 0.16
C GLY A 43 -5.49 2.98 0.41
N PHE A 44 -5.21 1.80 0.93
CA PHE A 44 -3.83 1.34 1.17
C PHE A 44 -3.25 0.76 -0.11
N ILE A 45 -3.27 1.57 -1.16
CA ILE A 45 -2.83 1.24 -2.50
C ILE A 45 -1.72 2.23 -2.88
N ALA A 46 -0.59 1.72 -3.35
CA ALA A 46 0.53 2.56 -3.73
C ALA A 46 0.86 2.37 -5.21
N PRO A 47 0.71 3.41 -6.05
CA PRO A 47 1.18 3.33 -7.42
C PRO A 47 2.70 3.43 -7.43
N LEU A 48 3.37 2.40 -7.92
CA LEU A 48 4.83 2.30 -7.88
C LEU A 48 5.37 1.87 -9.23
N THR A 49 6.52 2.44 -9.64
CA THR A 49 7.25 1.89 -10.78
C THR A 49 7.64 0.45 -10.47
N PRO A 50 7.80 -0.40 -11.50
CA PRO A 50 8.09 -1.83 -11.24
C PRO A 50 9.30 -2.08 -10.35
N SER A 51 10.33 -1.24 -10.43
CA SER A 51 11.52 -1.40 -9.60
C SER A 51 11.27 -1.17 -8.11
N LEU A 52 10.20 -0.45 -7.76
CA LEU A 52 9.85 -0.18 -6.37
C LEU A 52 8.69 -1.06 -5.86
N HIS A 53 8.06 -1.82 -6.74
CA HIS A 53 6.96 -2.70 -6.36
C HIS A 53 7.53 -3.93 -5.63
N PRO A 54 7.27 -4.10 -4.31
CA PRO A 54 7.93 -5.14 -3.52
C PRO A 54 7.73 -6.57 -4.03
N ASN A 55 6.58 -6.85 -4.62
CA ASN A 55 6.26 -8.18 -5.12
C ASN A 55 6.35 -8.27 -6.65
N GLY A 56 6.90 -7.25 -7.30
CA GLY A 56 6.98 -7.21 -8.74
C GLY A 56 8.19 -8.00 -9.27
N VAL A 57 8.09 -8.45 -10.52
CA VAL A 57 9.18 -9.22 -11.15
C VAL A 57 10.43 -8.39 -11.39
N HIS A 58 10.30 -7.06 -11.40
CA HIS A 58 11.42 -6.15 -11.61
C HIS A 58 11.83 -5.43 -10.32
N ALA A 59 11.44 -5.96 -9.16
CA ALA A 59 11.74 -5.34 -7.87
C ALA A 59 13.25 -5.14 -7.69
N GLY A 60 13.64 -3.90 -7.40
CA GLY A 60 15.03 -3.55 -7.15
C GLY A 60 15.36 -3.59 -5.65
N LYS A 61 16.58 -3.15 -5.32
CA LYS A 61 17.09 -3.18 -3.95
C LYS A 61 16.31 -2.30 -2.97
N ASP A 62 15.65 -1.26 -3.48
CA ASP A 62 14.90 -0.34 -2.62
C ASP A 62 13.46 -0.79 -2.35
N ALA A 63 13.00 -1.85 -3.03
CA ALA A 63 11.61 -2.30 -2.91
C ALA A 63 11.25 -2.71 -1.49
N ALA A 64 12.13 -3.40 -0.79
CA ALA A 64 11.87 -3.84 0.59
C ALA A 64 11.77 -2.67 1.55
N LYS A 65 12.61 -1.65 1.36
CA LYS A 65 12.57 -0.43 2.16
C LYS A 65 11.27 0.33 1.94
N VAL A 66 10.86 0.44 0.70
CA VAL A 66 9.61 1.10 0.32
C VAL A 66 8.42 0.34 0.95
N ASP A 67 8.41 -0.97 0.87
CA ASP A 67 7.34 -1.78 1.45
C ASP A 67 7.20 -1.55 2.95
N LYS A 68 8.31 -1.53 3.67
CA LYS A 68 8.31 -1.28 5.11
C LYS A 68 7.76 0.10 5.44
N GLU A 69 8.19 1.10 4.69
CA GLU A 69 7.73 2.48 4.89
C GLU A 69 6.23 2.60 4.62
N LEU A 70 5.74 2.00 3.54
CA LEU A 70 4.33 2.06 3.19
C LEU A 70 3.46 1.38 4.24
N ARG A 71 3.88 0.24 4.75
CA ARG A 71 3.14 -0.45 5.81
C ARG A 71 3.07 0.38 7.07
N GLN A 72 4.17 1.02 7.43
CA GLN A 72 4.20 1.89 8.62
C GLN A 72 3.26 3.08 8.45
N ARG A 73 3.28 3.71 7.27
CA ARG A 73 2.40 4.85 6.97
C ARG A 73 0.93 4.46 7.01
N CYS A 74 0.59 3.29 6.47
CA CYS A 74 -0.79 2.79 6.51
C CYS A 74 -1.24 2.55 7.94
N LYS A 75 -0.38 1.95 8.76
CA LYS A 75 -0.68 1.68 10.16
C LYS A 75 -0.94 2.99 10.91
N GLU A 76 -0.08 3.98 10.73
CA GLU A 76 -0.22 5.28 11.38
C GLU A 76 -1.51 5.98 10.94
N TYR A 77 -1.81 5.92 9.65
CA TYR A 77 -3.03 6.49 9.12
C TYR A 77 -4.26 5.83 9.73
N TYR A 78 -4.26 4.50 9.81
CA TYR A 78 -5.37 3.75 10.37
C TYR A 78 -5.61 4.14 11.82
N ILE A 79 -4.55 4.19 12.63
CA ILE A 79 -4.67 4.53 14.03
C ILE A 79 -5.22 5.95 14.19
N ALA A 80 -4.75 6.89 13.37
CA ALA A 80 -5.19 8.29 13.45
C ALA A 80 -6.66 8.47 13.05
N HIS A 81 -7.16 7.66 12.13
CA HIS A 81 -8.48 7.90 11.53
C HIS A 81 -9.55 6.89 11.93
N TYR A 82 -9.18 5.68 12.30
CA TYR A 82 -10.16 4.60 12.49
C TYR A 82 -10.16 3.96 13.86
N GLY A 83 -9.12 4.18 14.65
CA GLY A 83 -9.13 3.59 15.98
C GLY A 83 -7.76 3.36 16.57
N SER A 84 -7.45 2.12 16.90
CA SER A 84 -6.27 1.76 17.68
C SER A 84 -5.39 0.75 16.95
N GLU A 85 -4.16 0.58 17.45
CA GLU A 85 -3.27 -0.45 16.96
C GLU A 85 -3.87 -1.85 17.10
N GLU A 86 -4.59 -2.09 18.19
CA GLU A 86 -5.25 -3.37 18.40
C GLU A 86 -6.27 -3.66 17.30
N LYS A 87 -7.10 -2.67 16.97
CA LYS A 87 -8.09 -2.82 15.90
C LYS A 87 -7.41 -3.03 14.55
N PHE A 88 -6.31 -2.33 14.30
CA PHE A 88 -5.53 -2.53 13.08
C PHE A 88 -5.06 -3.99 12.97
N ARG A 89 -4.54 -4.56 14.05
CA ARG A 89 -4.06 -5.95 14.06
C ARG A 89 -5.17 -6.96 13.87
N GLN A 90 -6.39 -6.62 14.24
CA GLN A 90 -7.54 -7.49 14.04
C GLN A 90 -7.93 -7.58 12.57
N GLU A 91 -7.76 -6.49 11.82
CA GLU A 91 -8.13 -6.46 10.41
C GLU A 91 -6.99 -6.90 9.50
N PHE A 92 -5.74 -6.59 9.86
CA PHE A 92 -4.57 -6.91 9.06
C PHE A 92 -3.67 -7.86 9.82
N TYR A 93 -3.26 -8.93 9.15
CA TYR A 93 -2.39 -9.94 9.74
C TYR A 93 -0.99 -9.41 10.04
N TYR A 94 -0.60 -8.36 9.39
CA TYR A 94 0.73 -7.80 9.56
C TYR A 94 0.77 -6.92 10.78
N SER A 95 1.59 -7.33 11.74
CA SER A 95 1.78 -6.60 12.98
C SER A 95 3.12 -5.86 13.00
N SER A 96 3.75 -5.68 11.92
CA SER A 96 5.06 -5.03 11.96
C SER A 96 5.03 -3.62 11.46
#